data_8cf18e4955928a46c177d026620d0676
#
_entry.id   8cf18e4955928a46c177d026620d0676
#
_cell.length_a   1.000
_cell.length_b   1.000
_cell.length_c   1.000
_cell.angle_alpha   90.00
_cell.angle_beta   90.00
_cell.angle_gamma   90.00
#
_symmetry.space_group_name_H-M   'P 1'
#
loop_
_entity.id
_entity.type
_entity.pdbx_description
1 polymer ?
#
loop_
_entity_poly.entity_id
_entity_poly.type
_entity_poly.pdbx_seq_one_letter_code
_entity_poly.pdbx_strand_id
1 'polypeptide(L)'
;MVTSPLRAFPADGYTVRWQRWHHDGDETLNLRWENEGWTATGEVGHEAVTYVIRLSATWQVRQFLLFRDLDEPDLWLGTDGSGRWGELNGAHRPDIDGCVDIHLGCTPFTTTLPIRRLKLEEGDSVALTVAHIDVETLGVTPVDHVYVRTANRRWRHIDESGATTDFDVDEYGLVRDVPERFRRH
;
A
#
# COMPACT_ATOMS: atom_id res chain seq x y z
N MET A 1 -3.86 -26.40 -9.60
CA MET A 1 -3.30 -25.49 -10.64
C MET A 1 -2.11 -24.76 -10.03
N VAL A 2 -0.97 -24.77 -10.70
CA VAL A 2 0.21 -24.07 -10.17
C VAL A 2 -0.03 -22.58 -10.34
N THR A 3 -0.17 -21.85 -9.25
CA THR A 3 -0.27 -20.38 -9.25
C THR A 3 1.02 -19.80 -9.82
N SER A 4 0.90 -19.00 -10.87
CA SER A 4 2.05 -18.31 -11.44
C SER A 4 2.62 -17.33 -10.42
N PRO A 5 3.89 -17.43 -10.02
CA PRO A 5 4.46 -16.50 -9.05
C PRO A 5 4.46 -15.08 -9.61
N LEU A 6 4.41 -14.09 -8.71
CA LEU A 6 4.57 -12.69 -9.10
C LEU A 6 5.99 -12.44 -9.63
N ARG A 7 6.09 -11.67 -10.71
CA ARG A 7 7.39 -11.27 -11.27
C ARG A 7 8.12 -10.31 -10.32
N ALA A 8 9.44 -10.39 -10.34
CA ALA A 8 10.28 -9.35 -9.74
C ALA A 8 10.18 -8.08 -10.57
N PHE A 9 10.15 -6.92 -9.90
CA PHE A 9 10.27 -5.64 -10.60
C PHE A 9 11.65 -5.49 -11.25
N PRO A 10 11.74 -4.74 -12.37
CA PRO A 10 13.03 -4.40 -12.96
C PRO A 10 13.93 -3.67 -11.96
N ALA A 11 15.23 -3.95 -12.00
CA ALA A 11 16.21 -3.33 -11.10
C ALA A 11 16.37 -1.81 -11.31
N ASP A 12 16.10 -1.35 -12.53
CA ASP A 12 16.14 0.07 -12.93
C ASP A 12 14.86 0.85 -12.55
N GLY A 13 13.89 0.15 -11.93
CA GLY A 13 12.66 0.76 -11.43
C GLY A 13 11.43 0.44 -12.25
N TYR A 14 10.29 0.88 -11.77
CA TYR A 14 9.00 0.67 -12.42
C TYR A 14 8.06 1.85 -12.14
N THR A 15 7.37 2.32 -13.17
CA THR A 15 6.39 3.40 -13.05
C THR A 15 5.01 2.91 -13.45
N VAL A 16 4.01 3.27 -12.68
CA VAL A 16 2.61 2.96 -12.98
C VAL A 16 1.74 4.17 -12.68
N ARG A 17 0.61 4.27 -13.40
CA ARG A 17 -0.35 5.35 -13.23
C ARG A 17 -1.74 4.81 -13.04
N TRP A 18 -2.49 5.48 -12.15
CA TRP A 18 -3.92 5.27 -11.96
C TRP A 18 -4.65 6.59 -12.07
N GLN A 19 -5.89 6.54 -12.54
CA GLN A 19 -6.83 7.66 -12.58
C GLN A 19 -8.03 7.33 -11.71
N ARG A 20 -8.61 8.33 -11.06
CA ARG A 20 -9.90 8.14 -10.39
C ARG A 20 -11.02 7.92 -11.41
N TRP A 21 -12.00 7.05 -11.06
CA TRP A 21 -13.05 6.62 -11.97
C TRP A 21 -13.97 7.76 -12.41
N HIS A 22 -14.33 8.66 -11.49
CA HIS A 22 -15.31 9.71 -11.71
C HIS A 22 -14.76 11.13 -11.47
N HIS A 23 -13.49 11.29 -11.23
CA HIS A 23 -12.87 12.56 -10.91
C HIS A 23 -11.60 12.77 -11.72
N ASP A 24 -11.28 14.03 -11.96
CA ASP A 24 -9.98 14.41 -12.51
C ASP A 24 -8.88 14.16 -11.46
N GLY A 25 -7.71 13.83 -11.94
CA GLY A 25 -6.53 13.63 -11.13
C GLY A 25 -5.99 12.21 -11.23
N ASP A 26 -4.72 12.17 -11.54
CA ASP A 26 -3.96 10.94 -11.70
C ASP A 26 -3.07 10.71 -10.49
N GLU A 27 -2.75 9.46 -10.24
CA GLU A 27 -1.64 9.06 -9.40
C GLU A 27 -0.51 8.54 -10.30
N THR A 28 0.71 8.99 -10.02
CA THR A 28 1.92 8.40 -10.59
C THR A 28 2.73 7.78 -9.48
N LEU A 29 2.90 6.46 -9.53
CA LEU A 29 3.75 5.70 -8.63
C LEU A 29 5.06 5.35 -9.30
N ASN A 30 6.18 5.63 -8.61
CA ASN A 30 7.52 5.23 -8.99
C ASN A 30 8.09 4.27 -7.94
N LEU A 31 8.51 3.09 -8.39
CA LEU A 31 9.21 2.10 -7.57
C LEU A 31 10.69 2.09 -7.95
N ARG A 32 11.58 2.14 -6.95
CA ARG A 32 13.03 2.05 -7.13
C ARG A 32 13.63 1.05 -6.16
N TRP A 33 14.60 0.28 -6.64
CA TRP A 33 15.42 -0.55 -5.78
C TRP A 33 16.60 0.26 -5.27
N GLU A 34 16.66 0.48 -3.96
CA GLU A 34 17.74 1.22 -3.30
C GLU A 34 17.87 0.79 -1.83
N ASN A 35 19.07 0.89 -1.29
CA ASN A 35 19.33 0.55 0.12
C ASN A 35 18.81 -0.85 0.52
N GLU A 36 19.03 -1.83 -0.34
CA GLU A 36 18.64 -3.24 -0.14
C GLU A 36 17.13 -3.45 0.05
N GLY A 37 16.32 -2.56 -0.51
CA GLY A 37 14.87 -2.61 -0.44
C GLY A 37 14.20 -1.83 -1.57
N TRP A 38 12.91 -1.59 -1.43
CA TRP A 38 12.14 -0.82 -2.40
C TRP A 38 11.71 0.52 -1.80
N THR A 39 11.83 1.57 -2.59
CA THR A 39 11.22 2.87 -2.30
C THR A 39 10.09 3.10 -3.30
N ALA A 40 8.88 3.27 -2.77
CA ALA A 40 7.70 3.63 -3.53
C ALA A 40 7.38 5.10 -3.30
N THR A 41 7.38 5.90 -4.35
CA THR A 41 6.98 7.31 -4.29
C THR A 41 5.73 7.49 -5.14
N GLY A 42 4.63 7.89 -4.52
CA GLY A 42 3.35 8.14 -5.18
C GLY A 42 2.97 9.62 -5.13
N GLU A 43 2.74 10.20 -6.29
CA GLU A 43 2.19 11.55 -6.44
C GLU A 43 0.70 11.42 -6.74
N VAL A 44 -0.16 11.83 -5.80
CA VAL A 44 -1.62 11.69 -5.87
C VAL A 44 -2.22 13.06 -6.16
N GLY A 45 -2.45 13.36 -7.43
CA GLY A 45 -2.86 14.70 -7.88
C GLY A 45 -4.23 15.15 -7.35
N HIS A 46 -5.19 14.24 -7.19
CA HIS A 46 -6.53 14.59 -6.70
C HIS A 46 -6.59 14.91 -5.20
N GLU A 47 -5.61 14.46 -4.43
CA GLU A 47 -5.48 14.81 -3.00
C GLU A 47 -4.38 15.85 -2.76
N ALA A 48 -3.63 16.21 -3.80
CA ALA A 48 -2.47 17.09 -3.71
C ALA A 48 -1.45 16.63 -2.67
N VAL A 49 -1.22 15.30 -2.59
CA VAL A 49 -0.28 14.69 -1.65
C VAL A 49 0.77 13.86 -2.38
N THR A 50 1.95 13.80 -1.79
CA THR A 50 2.99 12.85 -2.17
C THR A 50 3.27 11.95 -0.98
N TYR A 51 3.31 10.65 -1.22
CA TYR A 51 3.74 9.69 -0.20
C TYR A 51 5.02 8.99 -0.60
N VAL A 52 5.81 8.61 0.40
CA VAL A 52 6.99 7.77 0.23
C VAL A 52 6.89 6.60 1.21
N ILE A 53 6.98 5.38 0.67
CA ILE A 53 7.00 4.15 1.46
C ILE A 53 8.31 3.45 1.22
N ARG A 54 9.08 3.24 2.27
CA ARG A 54 10.28 2.40 2.24
C ARG A 54 9.95 1.01 2.70
N LEU A 55 10.33 0.04 1.89
CA LEU A 55 10.04 -1.38 2.06
C LEU A 55 11.33 -2.18 2.13
N SER A 56 11.32 -3.25 2.89
CA SER A 56 12.40 -4.25 2.82
C SER A 56 12.36 -4.99 1.47
N ALA A 57 13.40 -5.80 1.20
CA ALA A 57 13.43 -6.70 0.04
C ALA A 57 12.24 -7.67 0.01
N THR A 58 11.64 -7.97 1.15
CA THR A 58 10.48 -8.86 1.33
C THR A 58 9.15 -8.12 1.46
N TRP A 59 9.10 -6.84 1.09
CA TRP A 59 7.90 -6.00 1.07
C TRP A 59 7.30 -5.66 2.44
N GLN A 60 8.11 -5.72 3.51
CA GLN A 60 7.71 -5.20 4.81
C GLN A 60 7.90 -3.69 4.85
N VAL A 61 6.91 -2.96 5.34
CA VAL A 61 7.02 -1.51 5.55
C VAL A 61 8.11 -1.22 6.59
N ARG A 62 8.96 -0.23 6.29
CA ARG A 62 10.02 0.27 7.18
C ARG A 62 9.80 1.73 7.55
N GLN A 63 9.39 2.54 6.59
CA GLN A 63 9.08 3.95 6.79
C GLN A 63 7.92 4.37 5.90
N PHE A 64 7.20 5.34 6.38
CA PHE A 64 6.16 6.05 5.65
C PHE A 64 6.31 7.55 5.87
N LEU A 65 6.28 8.31 4.79
CA LEU A 65 6.28 9.77 4.80
C LEU A 65 5.11 10.27 3.95
N LEU A 66 4.45 11.33 4.42
CA LEU A 66 3.41 12.04 3.69
C LEU A 66 3.74 13.52 3.60
N PHE A 67 3.63 14.07 2.40
CA PHE A 67 3.87 15.48 2.08
C PHE A 67 2.61 16.07 1.46
N ARG A 68 2.20 17.27 1.89
CA ARG A 68 1.06 17.99 1.33
C ARG A 68 1.49 19.28 0.63
N ASP A 69 2.11 20.19 1.32
CA ASP A 69 2.41 21.52 0.81
C ASP A 69 3.89 21.93 0.93
N LEU A 70 4.68 21.22 1.73
CA LEU A 70 6.05 21.58 2.07
C LEU A 70 7.04 20.48 1.64
N ASP A 71 8.31 20.87 1.55
CA ASP A 71 9.42 19.92 1.32
C ASP A 71 9.69 19.01 2.53
N GLU A 72 9.15 19.38 3.71
CA GLU A 72 9.21 18.56 4.91
C GLU A 72 7.95 17.70 5.03
N PRO A 73 8.07 16.45 5.50
CA PRO A 73 6.91 15.58 5.65
C PRO A 73 5.97 16.07 6.77
N ASP A 74 4.68 16.13 6.46
CA ASP A 74 3.61 16.39 7.42
C ASP A 74 3.41 15.21 8.39
N LEU A 75 3.67 14.00 7.92
CA LEU A 75 3.63 12.77 8.72
C LEU A 75 4.83 11.90 8.40
N TRP A 76 5.47 11.40 9.45
CA TRP A 76 6.53 10.41 9.36
C TRP A 76 6.27 9.28 10.36
N LEU A 77 6.27 8.05 9.88
CA LEU A 77 6.16 6.85 10.68
C LEU A 77 7.29 5.89 10.33
N GLY A 78 7.85 5.24 11.32
CA GLY A 78 8.87 4.21 11.12
C GLY A 78 8.57 2.98 11.96
N THR A 79 9.03 1.82 11.49
CA THR A 79 8.92 0.56 12.23
C THR A 79 10.20 -0.25 12.12
N ASP A 80 10.51 -0.98 13.17
CA ASP A 80 11.64 -1.91 13.20
C ASP A 80 11.32 -3.24 12.48
N GLY A 81 10.06 -3.41 12.04
CA GLY A 81 9.57 -4.63 11.39
C GLY A 81 9.04 -5.69 12.35
N SER A 82 9.06 -5.43 13.66
CA SER A 82 8.46 -6.30 14.68
C SER A 82 7.01 -5.92 15.02
N GLY A 83 6.46 -4.89 14.35
CA GLY A 83 5.14 -4.34 14.63
C GLY A 83 5.16 -3.18 15.64
N ARG A 84 6.34 -2.72 16.04
CA ARG A 84 6.50 -1.52 16.86
C ARG A 84 6.70 -0.29 15.97
N TRP A 85 5.92 0.75 16.22
CA TRP A 85 5.92 1.97 15.43
C TRP A 85 6.42 3.19 16.23
N GLY A 86 6.99 4.14 15.53
CA GLY A 86 7.46 5.40 16.11
C GLY A 86 7.40 6.56 15.12
N GLU A 87 7.59 7.76 15.65
CA GLU A 87 7.68 9.01 14.90
C GLU A 87 9.12 9.45 14.66
N LEU A 88 9.32 10.48 13.83
CA LEU A 88 10.63 11.03 13.47
C LEU A 88 11.47 11.42 14.70
N ASN A 89 10.84 11.95 15.75
CA ASN A 89 11.49 12.33 16.99
C ASN A 89 11.81 11.15 17.91
N GLY A 90 11.52 9.91 17.48
CA GLY A 90 11.70 8.69 18.25
C GLY A 90 10.55 8.38 19.22
N ALA A 91 9.49 9.18 19.24
CA ALA A 91 8.33 8.91 20.08
C ALA A 91 7.66 7.61 19.63
N HIS A 92 7.38 6.72 20.59
CA HIS A 92 6.68 5.48 20.34
C HIS A 92 5.19 5.74 20.04
N ARG A 93 4.63 5.01 19.08
CA ARG A 93 3.21 5.04 18.69
C ARG A 93 2.53 3.72 19.10
N PRO A 94 2.25 3.53 20.40
CA PRO A 94 1.66 2.28 20.89
C PRO A 94 0.23 2.05 20.38
N ASP A 95 -0.43 3.10 19.94
CA ASP A 95 -1.79 3.07 19.36
C ASP A 95 -1.86 2.26 18.06
N ILE A 96 -0.75 2.11 17.33
CA ILE A 96 -0.66 1.35 16.09
C ILE A 96 0.33 0.17 16.17
N ASP A 97 0.77 -0.18 17.36
CA ASP A 97 1.58 -1.39 17.54
C ASP A 97 0.78 -2.63 17.11
N GLY A 98 1.47 -3.56 16.44
CA GLY A 98 0.86 -4.74 15.84
C GLY A 98 0.36 -4.55 14.41
N CYS A 99 0.25 -3.31 13.90
CA CYS A 99 0.01 -3.08 12.48
C CYS A 99 1.20 -3.57 11.66
N VAL A 100 0.92 -4.31 10.59
CA VAL A 100 1.95 -4.93 9.74
C VAL A 100 2.17 -4.21 8.42
N ASP A 101 1.16 -3.49 7.97
CA ASP A 101 1.17 -2.68 6.75
C ASP A 101 0.53 -1.32 7.02
N ILE A 102 0.59 -0.44 6.03
CA ILE A 102 -0.13 0.83 6.01
C ILE A 102 -1.24 0.78 4.95
N HIS A 103 -2.28 1.56 5.15
CA HIS A 103 -3.37 1.73 4.19
C HIS A 103 -3.65 3.21 3.94
N LEU A 104 -3.66 3.59 2.65
CA LEU A 104 -4.08 4.90 2.17
C LEU A 104 -5.30 4.72 1.26
N GLY A 105 -6.42 5.34 1.61
CA GLY A 105 -7.64 5.26 0.80
C GLY A 105 -7.55 5.95 -0.56
N CYS A 106 -6.58 6.86 -0.72
CA CYS A 106 -6.39 7.66 -1.94
C CYS A 106 -5.57 6.96 -3.04
N THR A 107 -5.00 5.79 -2.75
CA THR A 107 -4.20 5.01 -3.71
C THR A 107 -4.52 3.53 -3.67
N PRO A 108 -4.54 2.83 -4.80
CA PRO A 108 -4.63 1.38 -4.81
C PRO A 108 -3.31 0.67 -4.47
N PHE A 109 -2.18 1.40 -4.44
CA PHE A 109 -0.86 0.81 -4.24
C PHE A 109 -0.69 0.10 -2.89
N THR A 110 -1.24 0.65 -1.81
CA THR A 110 -1.08 0.05 -0.48
C THR A 110 -1.70 -1.35 -0.37
N THR A 111 -2.65 -1.69 -1.24
CA THR A 111 -3.19 -3.05 -1.38
C THR A 111 -2.15 -4.04 -1.92
N THR A 112 -1.16 -3.57 -2.68
CA THR A 112 -0.07 -4.39 -3.21
C THR A 112 0.88 -4.90 -2.13
N LEU A 113 0.99 -4.19 -1.00
CA LEU A 113 1.91 -4.54 0.08
C LEU A 113 1.65 -5.96 0.63
N PRO A 114 0.44 -6.29 1.13
CA PRO A 114 0.14 -7.64 1.59
C PRO A 114 0.17 -8.67 0.46
N ILE A 115 -0.26 -8.31 -0.75
CA ILE A 115 -0.26 -9.22 -1.92
C ILE A 115 1.15 -9.71 -2.23
N ARG A 116 2.14 -8.85 -2.17
CA ARG A 116 3.53 -9.22 -2.44
C ARG A 116 4.24 -9.87 -1.25
N ARG A 117 3.92 -9.44 -0.05
CA ARG A 117 4.53 -9.97 1.17
C ARG A 117 3.99 -11.35 1.52
N LEU A 118 2.70 -11.57 1.36
CA LEU A 118 2.03 -12.82 1.67
C LEU A 118 2.01 -13.72 0.44
N LYS A 119 2.46 -14.94 0.59
CA LYS A 119 2.45 -15.94 -0.48
C LYS A 119 1.17 -16.78 -0.39
N LEU A 120 0.00 -16.14 -0.50
CA LEU A 120 -1.29 -16.83 -0.45
C LEU A 120 -1.49 -17.68 -1.72
N GLU A 121 -2.05 -18.87 -1.57
CA GLU A 121 -2.53 -19.70 -2.66
C GLU A 121 -3.99 -19.38 -2.99
N GLU A 122 -4.49 -19.90 -4.10
CA GLU A 122 -5.93 -19.72 -4.46
C GLU A 122 -6.81 -20.36 -3.38
N GLY A 123 -7.78 -19.59 -2.90
CA GLY A 123 -8.67 -19.97 -1.80
C GLY A 123 -8.20 -19.54 -0.42
N ASP A 124 -6.93 -19.15 -0.27
CA ASP A 124 -6.43 -18.68 1.01
C ASP A 124 -6.97 -17.29 1.37
N SER A 125 -7.08 -17.06 2.67
CA SER A 125 -7.42 -15.76 3.24
C SER A 125 -6.53 -15.42 4.43
N VAL A 126 -6.34 -14.13 4.67
CA VAL A 126 -5.61 -13.62 5.82
C VAL A 126 -6.29 -12.37 6.38
N ALA A 127 -6.40 -12.30 7.69
CA ALA A 127 -6.78 -11.07 8.40
C ALA A 127 -5.51 -10.35 8.86
N LEU A 128 -5.47 -9.03 8.63
CA LEU A 128 -4.35 -8.16 8.96
C LEU A 128 -4.86 -6.90 9.65
N THR A 129 -4.16 -6.46 10.69
CA THR A 129 -4.33 -5.11 11.21
C THR A 129 -3.34 -4.19 10.53
N VAL A 130 -3.83 -3.12 9.92
CA VAL A 130 -3.04 -2.14 9.18
C VAL A 130 -3.19 -0.75 9.79
N ALA A 131 -2.16 0.08 9.67
CA ALA A 131 -2.24 1.48 10.04
C ALA A 131 -2.95 2.26 8.91
N HIS A 132 -4.21 2.60 9.12
CA HIS A 132 -4.96 3.46 8.21
C HIS A 132 -4.57 4.92 8.43
N ILE A 133 -4.17 5.58 7.36
CA ILE A 133 -3.75 6.97 7.37
C ILE A 133 -4.76 7.81 6.61
N ASP A 134 -5.38 8.74 7.30
CA ASP A 134 -6.21 9.77 6.73
C ASP A 134 -5.33 10.93 6.24
N VAL A 135 -5.25 11.13 4.93
CA VAL A 135 -4.35 12.13 4.33
C VAL A 135 -4.82 13.57 4.57
N GLU A 136 -6.08 13.77 4.88
CA GLU A 136 -6.65 15.10 5.15
C GLU A 136 -6.40 15.53 6.59
N THR A 137 -6.67 14.65 7.56
CA THR A 137 -6.53 14.95 8.99
C THR A 137 -5.18 14.57 9.57
N LEU A 138 -4.38 13.76 8.88
CA LEU A 138 -3.15 13.09 9.36
C LEU A 138 -3.42 12.12 10.53
N GLY A 139 -4.67 11.74 10.74
CA GLY A 139 -5.04 10.71 11.70
C GLY A 139 -4.49 9.35 11.27
N VAL A 140 -3.99 8.60 12.24
CA VAL A 140 -3.51 7.23 12.03
C VAL A 140 -4.21 6.31 13.01
N THR A 141 -4.93 5.32 12.49
CA THR A 141 -5.72 4.39 13.30
C THR A 141 -5.50 2.95 12.86
N PRO A 142 -5.45 1.98 13.81
CA PRO A 142 -5.42 0.57 13.43
C PRO A 142 -6.79 0.15 12.91
N VAL A 143 -6.81 -0.53 11.77
CA VAL A 143 -8.03 -1.10 11.17
C VAL A 143 -7.77 -2.54 10.71
N ASP A 144 -8.80 -3.37 10.74
CA ASP A 144 -8.70 -4.75 10.33
C ASP A 144 -9.17 -4.91 8.88
N HIS A 145 -8.32 -5.53 8.07
CA HIS A 145 -8.60 -5.87 6.69
C HIS A 145 -8.47 -7.38 6.47
N VAL A 146 -9.27 -7.93 5.58
CA VAL A 146 -9.13 -9.32 5.13
C VAL A 146 -8.80 -9.33 3.64
N TYR A 147 -7.78 -10.09 3.29
CA TYR A 147 -7.39 -10.34 1.90
C TYR A 147 -7.65 -11.79 1.56
N VAL A 148 -8.35 -12.04 0.47
CA VAL A 148 -8.65 -13.38 -0.05
C VAL A 148 -8.10 -13.48 -1.47
N ARG A 149 -7.31 -14.51 -1.76
CA ARG A 149 -6.91 -14.80 -3.12
C ARG A 149 -7.96 -15.70 -3.76
N THR A 150 -8.85 -15.13 -4.57
CA THR A 150 -9.99 -15.85 -5.15
C THR A 150 -9.64 -16.65 -6.41
N ALA A 151 -8.60 -16.22 -7.15
CA ALA A 151 -8.06 -16.93 -8.31
C ALA A 151 -6.64 -16.45 -8.63
N ASN A 152 -6.01 -17.01 -9.66
CA ASN A 152 -4.75 -16.51 -10.16
C ASN A 152 -4.88 -15.02 -10.53
N ARG A 153 -4.17 -14.14 -9.79
CA ARG A 153 -4.22 -12.68 -9.96
C ARG A 153 -5.56 -12.01 -9.65
N ARG A 154 -6.51 -12.70 -9.03
CA ARG A 154 -7.77 -12.12 -8.58
C ARG A 154 -7.86 -12.17 -7.08
N TRP A 155 -8.23 -11.03 -6.50
CA TRP A 155 -8.25 -10.81 -5.07
C TRP A 155 -9.56 -10.19 -4.62
N ARG A 156 -9.88 -10.44 -3.37
CA ARG A 156 -10.95 -9.77 -2.64
C ARG A 156 -10.38 -9.12 -1.41
N HIS A 157 -10.68 -7.86 -1.23
CA HIS A 157 -10.41 -7.09 -0.03
C HIS A 157 -11.71 -6.86 0.72
N ILE A 158 -11.69 -7.08 2.01
CA ILE A 158 -12.81 -6.80 2.91
C ILE A 158 -12.27 -5.81 3.94
N ASP A 159 -12.88 -4.64 4.02
CA ASP A 159 -12.50 -3.61 4.99
C ASP A 159 -13.15 -3.82 6.36
N GLU A 160 -12.82 -2.95 7.30
CA GLU A 160 -13.32 -2.99 8.70
C GLU A 160 -14.85 -2.90 8.80
N SER A 161 -15.52 -2.28 7.82
CA SER A 161 -16.99 -2.20 7.76
C SER A 161 -17.64 -3.48 7.22
N GLY A 162 -16.83 -4.40 6.71
CA GLY A 162 -17.29 -5.58 5.99
C GLY A 162 -17.59 -5.33 4.51
N ALA A 163 -17.31 -4.13 4.00
CA ALA A 163 -17.45 -3.84 2.58
C ALA A 163 -16.40 -4.60 1.78
N THR A 164 -16.87 -5.18 0.67
CA THR A 164 -16.07 -6.09 -0.15
C THR A 164 -15.73 -5.47 -1.48
N THR A 165 -14.47 -5.55 -1.87
CA THR A 165 -13.97 -5.07 -3.17
C THR A 165 -13.21 -6.18 -3.88
N ASP A 166 -13.66 -6.58 -5.06
CA ASP A 166 -12.97 -7.53 -5.94
C ASP A 166 -12.13 -6.76 -6.97
N PHE A 167 -10.90 -7.20 -7.21
CA PHE A 167 -10.00 -6.57 -8.17
C PHE A 167 -8.99 -7.57 -8.73
N ASP A 168 -8.45 -7.25 -9.90
CA ASP A 168 -7.39 -8.00 -10.53
C ASP A 168 -6.04 -7.28 -10.36
N VAL A 169 -4.97 -8.06 -10.28
CA VAL A 169 -3.59 -7.55 -10.28
C VAL A 169 -2.83 -8.00 -11.53
N ASP A 170 -1.80 -7.26 -11.88
CA ASP A 170 -0.90 -7.64 -12.95
C ASP A 170 0.14 -8.69 -12.50
N GLU A 171 1.09 -9.00 -13.38
CA GLU A 171 2.17 -9.95 -13.10
C GLU A 171 3.11 -9.50 -11.99
N TYR A 172 3.11 -8.23 -11.61
CA TYR A 172 3.88 -7.66 -10.51
C TYR A 172 3.08 -7.57 -9.20
N GLY A 173 1.78 -7.89 -9.23
CA GLY A 173 0.91 -7.75 -8.06
C GLY A 173 0.36 -6.34 -7.85
N LEU A 174 0.51 -5.46 -8.85
CA LEU A 174 -0.09 -4.13 -8.83
C LEU A 174 -1.55 -4.21 -9.27
N VAL A 175 -2.41 -3.54 -8.54
CA VAL A 175 -3.84 -3.46 -8.84
C VAL A 175 -4.05 -2.87 -10.25
N ARG A 176 -4.92 -3.50 -11.04
CA ARG A 176 -5.32 -2.99 -12.36
C ARG A 176 -6.41 -1.93 -12.18
N ASP A 177 -7.62 -2.39 -11.97
CA ASP A 177 -8.78 -1.52 -11.78
C ASP A 177 -9.45 -1.86 -10.45
N VAL A 178 -9.94 -0.86 -9.76
CA VAL A 178 -10.88 -0.98 -8.66
C VAL A 178 -12.17 -0.32 -9.13
N PRO A 179 -13.24 -1.09 -9.41
CA PRO A 179 -14.48 -0.55 -9.91
C PRO A 179 -14.97 0.64 -9.08
N GLU A 180 -15.46 1.67 -9.75
CA GLU A 180 -15.96 2.92 -9.16
C GLU A 180 -14.91 3.78 -8.41
N ARG A 181 -13.66 3.31 -8.27
CA ARG A 181 -12.61 4.03 -7.53
C ARG A 181 -11.42 4.40 -8.38
N PHE A 182 -10.73 3.42 -8.95
CA PHE A 182 -9.47 3.62 -9.68
C PHE A 182 -9.44 2.84 -11.00
N ARG A 183 -8.89 3.46 -12.01
CA ARG A 183 -8.60 2.84 -13.31
C ARG A 183 -7.13 2.99 -13.63
N ARG A 184 -6.51 1.92 -14.08
CA ARG A 184 -5.12 1.92 -14.51
C ARG A 184 -4.97 2.49 -15.92
N HIS A 185 -3.90 3.27 -16.14
CA HIS A 185 -3.45 3.74 -17.45
C HIS A 185 -2.38 2.82 -18.03
#